data_27a017dd3f15308ce63e906d3fd6c102
#
_entry.id   27a017dd3f15308ce63e906d3fd6c102
#
_cell.length_a   1.000
_cell.length_b   1.000
_cell.length_c   1.000
_cell.angle_alpha   90.00
_cell.angle_beta   90.00
_cell.angle_gamma   90.00
#
_symmetry.space_group_name_H-M   'P 1'
#
loop_
_entity.id
_entity.type
_entity.pdbx_description
1 polymer ?
#
loop_
_entity_poly.entity_id
_entity_poly.type
_entity_poly.pdbx_seq_one_letter_code
_entity_poly.pdbx_strand_id
1 'polypeptide(L)'
;MPALSKSSHGRFLVWRHFVHIGISVLVLLSWSVRTVAQSASQNPQPQPSKTTWQYGGFLDFAYLEDFNDPANRLFRSRGTTFHVNEWDINMAAIYLRKAATESSRWGTELTLQAGKDSEVFGFSATAPNLPGAEWLRHLGPTDISYLAPIGKGLTLQGGIFSSFIGYDSLYAKDNFTYTRPWGADFTPYLMLGVNASYPFNSKFTGTLFVVNGYWHLANANGVPSSGFQLAYTPTSHMTLKQTILYGPHQAETSLEFWRLLSDTILERKADRVTIAFEYHVGTEKVASSTNPRTLWMFSQLPVHWAISRRFSFTVRPEVFWDRNGRTTGFSQTVKANTTTLEYRIPYRQASAILRLEHRIDDSRGPNGGFFNDGAASPGMIGLSPTQNLLAFAVILTFDSKFHF
;
A
#
# COMPACT_ATOMS: atom_id res chain seq x y z
N MET A 1 48.40 -31.06 7.39
CA MET A 1 48.19 -31.67 6.08
C MET A 1 46.80 -32.19 5.96
N PRO A 2 46.09 -32.05 4.86
CA PRO A 2 45.83 -30.84 4.11
C PRO A 2 44.32 -30.49 3.99
N ALA A 3 44.11 -29.26 3.63
CA ALA A 3 42.92 -28.64 3.12
C ALA A 3 42.24 -29.39 1.95
N LEU A 4 40.97 -29.14 1.80
CA LEU A 4 40.33 -29.07 0.47
C LEU A 4 39.20 -28.07 0.44
N SER A 5 39.45 -26.99 -0.21
CA SER A 5 38.57 -25.99 -0.79
C SER A 5 37.65 -26.64 -1.83
N LYS A 6 36.39 -26.26 -1.87
CA LYS A 6 35.46 -26.31 -3.03
C LYS A 6 34.30 -25.39 -2.70
N SER A 7 33.84 -24.60 -3.46
CA SER A 7 34.00 -23.92 -4.74
C SER A 7 32.84 -22.91 -4.83
N SER A 8 33.20 -21.66 -4.98
CA SER A 8 32.27 -20.50 -5.00
C SER A 8 31.62 -20.24 -6.38
N HIS A 9 31.51 -21.22 -7.25
CA HIS A 9 31.10 -21.01 -8.65
C HIS A 9 29.61 -21.18 -8.97
N GLY A 10 28.79 -21.65 -8.03
CA GLY A 10 27.35 -21.85 -8.31
C GLY A 10 26.47 -20.60 -8.14
N ARG A 11 26.96 -19.54 -7.50
CA ARG A 11 26.12 -18.40 -7.08
C ARG A 11 26.00 -17.28 -8.13
N PHE A 12 26.83 -17.25 -9.15
CA PHE A 12 26.80 -16.22 -10.20
C PHE A 12 25.84 -16.52 -11.37
N LEU A 13 25.48 -17.78 -11.60
CA LEU A 13 24.62 -18.14 -12.74
C LEU A 13 23.15 -17.76 -12.56
N VAL A 14 22.63 -17.82 -11.33
CA VAL A 14 21.21 -17.50 -11.05
C VAL A 14 20.93 -16.01 -11.24
N TRP A 15 21.89 -15.14 -10.94
CA TRP A 15 21.72 -13.68 -11.09
C TRP A 15 21.65 -13.22 -12.56
N ARG A 16 22.35 -13.89 -13.47
CA ARG A 16 22.32 -13.56 -14.90
C ARG A 16 20.97 -13.82 -15.57
N HIS A 17 20.25 -14.84 -15.13
CA HIS A 17 18.93 -15.18 -15.71
C HIS A 17 17.83 -14.19 -15.30
N PHE A 18 17.87 -13.64 -14.09
CA PHE A 18 16.88 -12.65 -13.64
C PHE A 18 17.05 -11.29 -14.32
N VAL A 19 18.27 -10.87 -14.60
CA VAL A 19 18.55 -9.60 -15.31
C VAL A 19 18.11 -9.69 -16.78
N HIS A 20 18.25 -10.85 -17.41
CA HIS A 20 17.86 -11.04 -18.83
C HIS A 20 16.34 -11.14 -19.01
N ILE A 21 15.60 -11.68 -18.04
CA ILE A 21 14.12 -11.70 -18.07
C ILE A 21 13.55 -10.30 -17.91
N GLY A 22 14.15 -9.46 -17.06
CA GLY A 22 13.72 -8.06 -16.87
C GLY A 22 13.94 -7.19 -18.12
N ILE A 23 15.01 -7.40 -18.85
CA ILE A 23 15.34 -6.63 -20.07
C ILE A 23 14.52 -7.12 -21.28
N SER A 24 14.24 -8.41 -21.39
CA SER A 24 13.43 -8.96 -22.49
C SER A 24 11.96 -8.56 -22.44
N VAL A 25 11.40 -8.28 -21.26
CA VAL A 25 10.02 -7.79 -21.11
C VAL A 25 9.89 -6.32 -21.56
N LEU A 26 10.96 -5.54 -21.50
CA LEU A 26 10.95 -4.11 -21.89
C LEU A 26 10.95 -3.92 -23.43
N VAL A 27 11.38 -4.89 -24.21
CA VAL A 27 11.50 -4.76 -25.68
C VAL A 27 10.22 -5.17 -26.43
N LEU A 28 9.31 -5.94 -25.81
CA LEU A 28 8.08 -6.44 -26.47
C LEU A 28 6.86 -5.52 -26.42
N LEU A 29 6.99 -4.29 -25.91
CA LEU A 29 5.85 -3.38 -25.65
C LEU A 29 5.57 -2.33 -26.74
N SER A 30 5.99 -2.56 -28.00
CA SER A 30 5.85 -1.57 -29.07
C SER A 30 4.67 -1.79 -30.03
N TRP A 31 3.68 -2.62 -29.72
CA TRP A 31 2.55 -2.82 -30.65
C TRP A 31 1.23 -2.33 -30.01
N SER A 32 0.57 -1.44 -30.74
CA SER A 32 -0.66 -0.74 -30.38
C SER A 32 -1.91 -1.51 -30.78
N VAL A 33 -2.85 -1.70 -29.85
CA VAL A 33 -4.26 -2.00 -30.11
C VAL A 33 -5.14 -1.30 -29.06
N ARG A 34 -6.24 -0.68 -29.50
CA ARG A 34 -7.16 0.11 -28.68
C ARG A 34 -8.21 -0.78 -28.02
N THR A 35 -8.44 -0.64 -26.72
CA THR A 35 -9.77 -0.80 -26.09
C THR A 35 -9.80 -0.35 -24.60
N VAL A 36 -10.99 -0.07 -24.11
CA VAL A 36 -11.33 0.60 -22.85
C VAL A 36 -11.27 -0.36 -21.66
N ALA A 37 -10.53 -0.01 -20.61
CA ALA A 37 -10.63 -0.66 -19.29
C ALA A 37 -10.66 0.40 -18.18
N GLN A 38 -11.66 0.31 -17.32
CA GLN A 38 -11.77 1.09 -16.09
C GLN A 38 -10.81 0.52 -15.04
N SER A 39 -9.94 1.33 -14.51
CA SER A 39 -9.18 1.04 -13.30
C SER A 39 -9.27 2.21 -12.34
N ALA A 40 -9.47 1.87 -11.08
CA ALA A 40 -9.51 2.82 -9.98
C ALA A 40 -8.09 3.34 -9.69
N SER A 41 -7.64 4.32 -10.46
CA SER A 41 -6.54 5.18 -10.02
C SER A 41 -7.15 6.53 -9.68
N GLN A 42 -6.72 7.13 -8.59
CA GLN A 42 -7.08 8.50 -8.21
C GLN A 42 -6.45 9.51 -9.19
N ASN A 43 -6.86 9.46 -10.46
CA ASN A 43 -6.65 10.55 -11.40
C ASN A 43 -7.87 11.47 -11.33
N PRO A 44 -7.72 12.79 -11.41
CA PRO A 44 -8.87 13.70 -11.57
C PRO A 44 -9.64 13.27 -12.81
N GLN A 45 -10.77 12.60 -12.62
CA GLN A 45 -11.71 12.31 -13.72
C GLN A 45 -12.36 13.60 -14.21
N PRO A 46 -12.79 13.68 -15.49
CA PRO A 46 -13.63 14.78 -15.93
C PRO A 46 -14.85 14.89 -15.00
N GLN A 47 -15.00 16.05 -14.37
CA GLN A 47 -16.04 16.27 -13.37
C GLN A 47 -17.42 16.13 -13.98
N PRO A 48 -18.33 15.34 -13.42
CA PRO A 48 -19.70 15.28 -13.88
C PRO A 48 -20.40 16.63 -13.67
N SER A 49 -21.16 17.07 -14.65
CA SER A 49 -21.86 18.36 -14.65
C SER A 49 -23.03 18.44 -13.64
N LYS A 50 -23.38 17.34 -12.97
CA LYS A 50 -24.43 17.25 -11.94
C LYS A 50 -23.86 16.75 -10.64
N THR A 51 -24.38 17.27 -9.53
CA THR A 51 -24.02 16.80 -8.18
C THR A 51 -24.45 15.35 -8.03
N THR A 52 -23.46 14.47 -7.93
CA THR A 52 -23.67 13.02 -7.82
C THR A 52 -23.18 12.55 -6.47
N TRP A 53 -24.06 11.96 -5.70
CA TRP A 53 -23.71 11.22 -4.50
C TRP A 53 -23.44 9.75 -4.85
N GLN A 54 -22.49 9.16 -4.19
CA GLN A 54 -22.18 7.74 -4.28
C GLN A 54 -22.25 7.14 -2.88
N TYR A 55 -22.84 5.98 -2.76
CA TYR A 55 -22.81 5.18 -1.55
C TYR A 55 -22.49 3.74 -1.91
N GLY A 56 -21.84 3.07 -1.02
CA GLY A 56 -21.44 1.70 -1.28
C GLY A 56 -20.80 1.05 -0.06
N GLY A 57 -20.21 -0.09 -0.29
CA GLY A 57 -19.50 -0.81 0.75
C GLY A 57 -18.89 -2.08 0.21
N PHE A 58 -18.17 -2.75 1.08
CA PHE A 58 -17.58 -4.04 0.77
C PHE A 58 -17.38 -4.86 2.05
N LEU A 59 -17.27 -6.17 1.85
CA LEU A 59 -16.87 -7.16 2.84
C LEU A 59 -15.74 -7.98 2.25
N ASP A 60 -14.62 -8.02 2.93
CA ASP A 60 -13.41 -8.77 2.59
C ASP A 60 -13.23 -9.92 3.57
N PHE A 61 -13.35 -11.13 3.07
CA PHE A 61 -13.29 -12.37 3.83
C PHE A 61 -12.28 -13.30 3.18
N ALA A 62 -11.32 -13.83 3.96
CA ALA A 62 -10.27 -14.67 3.41
C ALA A 62 -9.76 -15.73 4.40
N TYR A 63 -9.14 -16.74 3.81
CA TYR A 63 -8.29 -17.71 4.47
C TYR A 63 -6.88 -17.60 3.88
N LEU A 64 -5.90 -17.45 4.75
CA LEU A 64 -4.49 -17.40 4.37
C LEU A 64 -3.77 -18.59 4.99
N GLU A 65 -3.44 -19.57 4.19
CA GLU A 65 -2.61 -20.72 4.60
C GLU A 65 -1.16 -20.34 4.62
N ASP A 66 -0.47 -20.53 5.74
CA ASP A 66 0.98 -20.47 5.87
C ASP A 66 1.53 -21.89 6.04
N PHE A 67 2.28 -22.35 5.04
CA PHE A 67 2.86 -23.70 5.06
C PHE A 67 4.00 -23.88 6.07
N ASN A 68 4.43 -22.82 6.75
CA ASN A 68 5.31 -22.90 7.91
C ASN A 68 4.57 -23.29 9.19
N ASP A 69 3.23 -23.30 9.16
CA ASP A 69 2.32 -23.64 10.26
C ASP A 69 2.69 -22.96 11.60
N PRO A 70 2.80 -21.62 11.65
CA PRO A 70 3.29 -20.91 12.81
C PRO A 70 2.38 -21.11 14.03
N ALA A 71 2.97 -21.51 15.15
CA ALA A 71 2.24 -21.81 16.38
C ALA A 71 1.41 -20.63 16.91
N ASN A 72 1.79 -19.38 16.57
CA ASN A 72 1.06 -18.17 16.95
C ASN A 72 0.04 -17.72 15.88
N ARG A 73 -0.07 -18.40 14.74
CA ARG A 73 -0.93 -18.05 13.61
C ARG A 73 -0.72 -16.63 13.09
N LEU A 74 0.51 -16.14 13.12
CA LEU A 74 0.83 -14.79 12.66
C LEU A 74 1.82 -14.78 11.50
N PHE A 75 1.52 -14.00 10.49
CA PHE A 75 2.46 -13.56 9.48
C PHE A 75 3.34 -12.45 10.09
N ARG A 76 4.60 -12.79 10.36
CA ARG A 76 5.53 -11.94 11.12
C ARG A 76 5.75 -10.58 10.46
N SER A 77 5.74 -9.52 11.25
CA SER A 77 6.04 -8.14 10.83
C SER A 77 5.11 -7.62 9.74
N ARG A 78 3.83 -8.01 9.79
CA ARG A 78 2.80 -7.49 8.88
C ARG A 78 1.82 -6.59 9.61
N GLY A 79 1.33 -5.56 8.91
CA GLY A 79 0.27 -4.68 9.40
C GLY A 79 -1.10 -5.05 8.85
N THR A 80 -1.15 -5.69 7.68
CA THR A 80 -2.38 -6.15 7.02
C THR A 80 -2.29 -7.64 6.71
N THR A 81 -3.43 -8.32 6.68
CA THR A 81 -3.54 -9.77 6.38
C THR A 81 -2.55 -10.57 7.24
N PHE A 82 -2.44 -10.21 8.51
CA PHE A 82 -1.38 -10.70 9.40
C PHE A 82 -1.73 -11.98 10.16
N HIS A 83 -3.00 -12.43 10.13
CA HIS A 83 -3.42 -13.73 10.63
C HIS A 83 -3.29 -14.77 9.52
N VAL A 84 -2.87 -15.98 9.89
CA VAL A 84 -2.72 -17.13 9.01
C VAL A 84 -3.37 -18.37 9.61
N ASN A 85 -3.69 -19.34 8.75
CA ASN A 85 -4.27 -20.63 9.11
C ASN A 85 -5.62 -20.50 9.84
N GLU A 86 -6.37 -19.45 9.52
CA GLU A 86 -7.74 -19.22 9.98
C GLU A 86 -8.53 -18.37 8.98
N TRP A 87 -9.86 -18.41 9.10
CA TRP A 87 -10.76 -17.54 8.35
C TRP A 87 -10.89 -16.22 9.06
N ASP A 88 -10.73 -15.12 8.30
CA ASP A 88 -10.85 -13.78 8.83
C ASP A 88 -11.73 -12.88 7.98
N ILE A 89 -12.43 -11.95 8.65
CA ILE A 89 -12.96 -10.75 8.03
C ILE A 89 -11.84 -9.69 8.14
N ASN A 90 -11.07 -9.56 7.06
CA ASN A 90 -9.95 -8.62 7.06
C ASN A 90 -10.42 -7.18 6.99
N MET A 91 -11.48 -6.89 6.21
CA MET A 91 -12.06 -5.55 6.18
C MET A 91 -13.52 -5.57 5.77
N ALA A 92 -14.34 -4.78 6.46
CA ALA A 92 -15.66 -4.39 6.02
C ALA A 92 -15.76 -2.88 6.06
N ALA A 93 -16.38 -2.25 5.06
CA ALA A 93 -16.61 -0.82 5.06
C ALA A 93 -17.88 -0.44 4.33
N ILE A 94 -18.48 0.66 4.79
CA ILE A 94 -19.56 1.37 4.11
C ILE A 94 -19.16 2.82 3.91
N TYR A 95 -19.55 3.41 2.82
CA TYR A 95 -19.19 4.80 2.52
C TYR A 95 -20.32 5.58 1.84
N LEU A 96 -20.31 6.88 2.10
CA LEU A 96 -21.08 7.90 1.42
C LEU A 96 -20.13 9.00 0.98
N ARG A 97 -20.12 9.33 -0.31
CA ARG A 97 -19.21 10.35 -0.83
C ARG A 97 -19.85 11.20 -1.93
N LYS A 98 -19.37 12.42 -2.03
CA LYS A 98 -19.72 13.41 -3.04
C LYS A 98 -18.46 14.17 -3.45
N ALA A 99 -18.13 14.15 -4.71
CA ALA A 99 -17.02 14.95 -5.23
C ALA A 99 -17.39 16.46 -5.31
N ALA A 100 -16.43 17.33 -5.00
CA ALA A 100 -16.55 18.73 -5.32
C ALA A 100 -16.49 18.94 -6.85
N THR A 101 -17.35 19.79 -7.39
CA THR A 101 -17.42 20.11 -8.84
C THR A 101 -17.56 21.62 -9.03
N GLU A 102 -17.46 22.12 -10.25
CA GLU A 102 -17.68 23.55 -10.53
C GLU A 102 -19.11 24.01 -10.19
N SER A 103 -20.09 23.14 -10.39
CA SER A 103 -21.51 23.40 -10.08
C SER A 103 -21.82 23.22 -8.58
N SER A 104 -21.07 22.43 -7.86
CA SER A 104 -21.21 22.18 -6.42
C SER A 104 -19.84 22.05 -5.78
N ARG A 105 -19.29 23.17 -5.34
CA ARG A 105 -17.87 23.30 -4.93
C ARG A 105 -17.49 22.56 -3.66
N TRP A 106 -18.46 22.11 -2.87
CA TRP A 106 -18.22 21.31 -1.68
C TRP A 106 -18.32 19.82 -2.00
N GLY A 107 -17.34 19.09 -1.56
CA GLY A 107 -17.30 17.62 -1.55
C GLY A 107 -17.15 17.08 -0.13
N THR A 108 -17.45 15.82 0.05
CA THR A 108 -17.27 15.11 1.32
C THR A 108 -17.19 13.61 1.11
N GLU A 109 -16.50 12.93 1.98
CA GLU A 109 -16.54 11.48 2.11
C GLU A 109 -16.72 11.13 3.59
N LEU A 110 -17.52 10.10 3.87
CA LEU A 110 -17.64 9.46 5.17
C LEU A 110 -17.54 7.95 4.93
N THR A 111 -16.53 7.33 5.47
CA THR A 111 -16.31 5.88 5.41
C THR A 111 -16.19 5.33 6.82
N LEU A 112 -17.06 4.38 7.16
CA LEU A 112 -16.95 3.57 8.37
C LEU A 112 -16.37 2.22 8.02
N GLN A 113 -15.38 1.76 8.78
CA GLN A 113 -14.65 0.52 8.53
C GLN A 113 -14.44 -0.28 9.81
N ALA A 114 -14.32 -1.60 9.65
CA ALA A 114 -13.97 -2.53 10.71
C ALA A 114 -13.34 -3.79 10.10
N GLY A 115 -12.61 -4.54 10.89
CA GLY A 115 -11.93 -5.75 10.49
C GLY A 115 -10.48 -5.79 10.94
N LYS A 116 -9.81 -6.92 10.73
CA LYS A 116 -8.43 -7.14 11.18
C LYS A 116 -7.45 -6.12 10.58
N ASP A 117 -7.57 -5.79 9.30
CA ASP A 117 -6.68 -4.84 8.65
C ASP A 117 -6.84 -3.40 9.18
N SER A 118 -7.95 -3.07 9.86
CA SER A 118 -8.09 -1.77 10.52
C SER A 118 -7.18 -1.63 11.75
N GLU A 119 -6.69 -2.75 12.28
CA GLU A 119 -5.77 -2.78 13.43
C GLU A 119 -4.40 -2.18 13.11
N VAL A 120 -4.03 -2.07 11.82
CA VAL A 120 -2.82 -1.36 11.39
C VAL A 120 -2.75 0.07 11.96
N PHE A 121 -3.89 0.70 12.21
CA PHE A 121 -3.99 2.02 12.84
C PHE A 121 -4.00 1.97 14.37
N GLY A 122 -4.10 0.80 14.98
CA GLY A 122 -4.00 0.61 16.44
C GLY A 122 -2.63 1.00 17.00
N PHE A 123 -1.58 1.05 16.17
CA PHE A 123 -0.28 1.59 16.54
C PHE A 123 -0.31 3.09 16.86
N SER A 124 -1.35 3.80 16.48
CA SER A 124 -1.58 5.16 16.96
C SER A 124 -1.75 5.21 18.49
N ALA A 125 -2.16 4.10 19.10
CA ALA A 125 -2.30 3.94 20.55
C ALA A 125 -0.95 3.75 21.29
N THR A 126 0.17 3.61 20.60
CA THR A 126 1.50 3.58 21.25
C THR A 126 1.96 4.95 21.73
N ALA A 127 1.23 6.01 21.40
CA ALA A 127 1.34 7.29 22.09
C ALA A 127 0.52 7.21 23.39
N PRO A 128 1.14 7.10 24.56
CA PRO A 128 0.45 6.77 25.82
C PRO A 128 -0.57 7.80 26.28
N ASN A 129 -0.79 8.88 25.54
CA ASN A 129 -1.57 10.03 25.95
C ASN A 129 -2.65 10.46 24.91
N LEU A 130 -3.05 9.57 23.99
CA LEU A 130 -4.07 9.89 23.00
C LEU A 130 -5.36 9.08 23.24
N PRO A 131 -6.15 9.44 24.27
CA PRO A 131 -7.48 8.83 24.45
C PRO A 131 -8.31 9.02 23.20
N GLY A 132 -8.88 7.94 22.69
CA GLY A 132 -9.68 7.96 21.47
C GLY A 132 -8.92 7.68 20.15
N ALA A 133 -7.61 7.51 20.15
CA ALA A 133 -6.87 7.13 18.94
C ALA A 133 -7.35 5.80 18.34
N GLU A 134 -7.73 4.84 19.18
CA GLU A 134 -8.33 3.58 18.75
C GLU A 134 -9.64 3.77 17.98
N TRP A 135 -10.37 4.79 18.28
CA TRP A 135 -11.64 5.12 17.64
C TRP A 135 -11.44 5.47 16.17
N LEU A 136 -10.34 6.15 15.85
CA LEU A 136 -10.04 6.62 14.50
C LEU A 136 -9.79 5.47 13.53
N ARG A 137 -9.40 4.27 14.00
CA ARG A 137 -9.24 3.08 13.14
C ARG A 137 -10.53 2.63 12.46
N HIS A 138 -11.69 3.02 13.03
CA HIS A 138 -13.01 2.71 12.47
C HIS A 138 -13.47 3.74 11.43
N LEU A 139 -12.68 4.78 11.19
CA LEU A 139 -12.90 5.75 10.12
C LEU A 139 -11.93 5.46 8.96
N GLY A 140 -12.48 5.15 7.79
CA GLY A 140 -11.75 5.21 6.53
C GLY A 140 -11.62 6.67 6.07
N PRO A 141 -11.50 6.96 4.77
CA PRO A 141 -11.57 8.32 4.26
C PRO A 141 -12.82 9.04 4.78
N THR A 142 -12.61 10.12 5.53
CA THR A 142 -13.65 10.90 6.17
C THR A 142 -13.21 12.34 6.15
N ASP A 143 -13.69 13.11 5.18
CA ASP A 143 -13.18 14.43 4.88
C ASP A 143 -14.25 15.37 4.31
N ILE A 144 -13.88 16.64 4.29
CA ILE A 144 -14.59 17.71 3.59
C ILE A 144 -13.60 18.30 2.59
N SER A 145 -14.06 18.54 1.37
CA SER A 145 -13.27 19.20 0.32
C SER A 145 -13.98 20.42 -0.25
N TYR A 146 -13.19 21.36 -0.77
CA TYR A 146 -13.69 22.55 -1.43
C TYR A 146 -12.88 22.86 -2.68
N LEU A 147 -13.56 23.00 -3.81
CA LEU A 147 -12.97 23.41 -5.07
C LEU A 147 -13.01 24.94 -5.18
N ALA A 148 -11.94 25.61 -4.75
CA ALA A 148 -11.82 27.07 -4.84
C ALA A 148 -11.66 27.51 -6.30
N PRO A 149 -12.36 28.60 -6.73
CA PRO A 149 -12.30 29.12 -8.10
C PRO A 149 -11.01 29.93 -8.33
N ILE A 150 -9.86 29.33 -8.06
CA ILE A 150 -8.53 29.95 -8.20
C ILE A 150 -7.85 29.29 -9.40
N GLY A 151 -7.61 30.06 -10.44
CA GLY A 151 -6.97 29.59 -11.67
C GLY A 151 -7.74 28.41 -12.29
N LYS A 152 -7.11 27.25 -12.36
CA LYS A 152 -7.72 26.01 -12.89
C LYS A 152 -8.48 25.18 -11.84
N GLY A 153 -8.72 25.74 -10.68
CA GLY A 153 -9.38 25.07 -9.56
C GLY A 153 -8.36 24.55 -8.52
N LEU A 154 -8.32 25.20 -7.36
CA LEU A 154 -7.56 24.74 -6.21
C LEU A 154 -8.46 23.88 -5.34
N THR A 155 -8.13 22.60 -5.16
CA THR A 155 -8.86 21.72 -4.25
C THR A 155 -8.21 21.79 -2.87
N LEU A 156 -9.00 22.16 -1.87
CA LEU A 156 -8.65 22.09 -0.45
C LEU A 156 -9.39 20.91 0.17
N GLN A 157 -8.72 20.12 0.98
CA GLN A 157 -9.33 18.97 1.67
C GLN A 157 -8.83 18.90 3.10
N GLY A 158 -9.72 18.59 4.03
CA GLY A 158 -9.39 18.40 5.44
C GLY A 158 -10.16 17.26 6.05
N GLY A 159 -9.47 16.45 6.87
CA GLY A 159 -9.98 15.24 7.49
C GLY A 159 -9.06 14.04 7.29
N ILE A 160 -9.64 12.84 7.29
CA ILE A 160 -8.94 11.60 6.97
C ILE A 160 -9.07 11.34 5.47
N PHE A 161 -7.96 11.25 4.77
CA PHE A 161 -7.91 11.00 3.33
C PHE A 161 -6.89 9.90 3.00
N SER A 162 -7.04 9.27 1.83
CA SER A 162 -6.09 8.27 1.33
C SER A 162 -4.71 8.88 1.20
N SER A 163 -3.70 8.10 1.55
CA SER A 163 -2.31 8.52 1.48
C SER A 163 -1.89 8.95 0.08
N PHE A 164 -0.98 9.89 0.01
CA PHE A 164 -0.24 10.26 -1.21
C PHE A 164 0.99 9.36 -1.46
N ILE A 165 1.26 8.42 -0.56
CA ILE A 165 2.42 7.52 -0.56
C ILE A 165 1.91 6.10 -0.79
N GLY A 166 2.69 5.33 -1.57
CA GLY A 166 2.38 3.95 -1.87
C GLY A 166 1.47 3.77 -3.09
N TYR A 167 1.67 2.66 -3.77
CA TYR A 167 0.84 2.26 -4.91
C TYR A 167 -0.40 1.49 -4.47
N ASP A 168 -0.29 0.70 -3.41
CA ASP A 168 -1.35 -0.17 -2.92
C ASP A 168 -2.23 0.52 -1.87
N SER A 169 -3.53 0.22 -1.95
CA SER A 169 -4.55 0.68 -1.02
C SER A 169 -4.61 -0.19 0.25
N LEU A 170 -5.11 0.39 1.35
CA LEU A 170 -5.55 -0.38 2.50
C LEU A 170 -6.60 -1.44 2.11
N TYR A 171 -7.50 -1.11 1.19
CA TYR A 171 -8.60 -1.98 0.80
C TYR A 171 -8.18 -2.95 -0.29
N ALA A 172 -8.19 -4.26 0.01
CA ALA A 172 -7.78 -5.30 -0.93
C ALA A 172 -8.57 -5.25 -2.25
N LYS A 173 -9.84 -4.83 -2.21
CA LYS A 173 -10.69 -4.67 -3.41
C LYS A 173 -10.13 -3.73 -4.47
N ASP A 174 -9.26 -2.78 -4.07
CA ASP A 174 -8.67 -1.75 -4.93
C ASP A 174 -7.27 -2.12 -5.42
N ASN A 175 -6.71 -3.24 -4.96
CA ASN A 175 -5.39 -3.75 -5.33
C ASN A 175 -5.48 -4.87 -6.35
N PHE A 176 -4.39 -5.11 -7.09
CA PHE A 176 -4.29 -6.23 -8.03
C PHE A 176 -3.97 -7.57 -7.36
N THR A 177 -3.43 -7.54 -6.14
CA THR A 177 -3.11 -8.69 -5.30
C THR A 177 -3.92 -8.62 -4.01
N TYR A 178 -4.05 -9.76 -3.32
CA TYR A 178 -4.77 -9.79 -2.06
C TYR A 178 -3.89 -9.29 -0.91
N THR A 179 -2.74 -9.94 -0.70
CA THR A 179 -1.76 -9.48 0.30
C THR A 179 -1.07 -8.22 -0.20
N ARG A 180 -0.90 -7.23 0.68
CA ARG A 180 -0.15 -6.00 0.35
C ARG A 180 1.34 -6.31 0.26
N PRO A 181 2.14 -5.51 -0.45
CA PRO A 181 3.59 -5.65 -0.44
C PRO A 181 4.19 -5.25 0.91
N TRP A 182 5.42 -5.67 1.17
CA TRP A 182 6.14 -5.28 2.40
C TRP A 182 6.20 -3.78 2.59
N GLY A 183 6.48 -3.03 1.52
CA GLY A 183 6.59 -1.58 1.59
C GLY A 183 5.31 -0.89 2.00
N ALA A 184 4.15 -1.38 1.55
CA ALA A 184 2.86 -0.76 1.86
C ALA A 184 2.52 -0.84 3.35
N ASP A 185 2.85 -1.94 4.02
CA ASP A 185 2.61 -2.08 5.47
C ASP A 185 3.53 -1.18 6.31
N PHE A 186 4.54 -0.56 5.69
CA PHE A 186 5.46 0.37 6.33
C PHE A 186 5.37 1.80 5.79
N THR A 187 4.28 2.12 5.08
CA THR A 187 3.89 3.46 4.65
C THR A 187 2.46 3.77 5.09
N PRO A 188 2.08 5.04 5.25
CA PRO A 188 0.71 5.37 5.64
C PRO A 188 -0.28 4.98 4.54
N TYR A 189 -1.36 4.31 4.90
CA TYR A 189 -2.52 4.07 4.02
C TYR A 189 -3.52 5.22 4.05
N LEU A 190 -3.70 5.82 5.23
CA LEU A 190 -4.58 6.96 5.48
C LEU A 190 -3.77 8.03 6.20
N MET A 191 -4.15 9.29 5.98
CA MET A 191 -3.57 10.47 6.61
C MET A 191 -4.66 11.34 7.20
N LEU A 192 -4.46 11.86 8.41
CA LEU A 192 -5.35 12.86 9.00
C LEU A 192 -4.65 14.23 8.99
N GLY A 193 -5.29 15.20 8.36
CA GLY A 193 -4.75 16.55 8.24
C GLY A 193 -5.44 17.37 7.17
N VAL A 194 -4.67 18.21 6.51
CA VAL A 194 -5.15 19.09 5.43
C VAL A 194 -4.24 18.97 4.20
N ASN A 195 -4.83 19.12 3.03
CA ASN A 195 -4.05 19.21 1.80
C ASN A 195 -4.63 20.26 0.85
N ALA A 196 -3.78 20.70 -0.07
CA ALA A 196 -4.10 21.64 -1.15
C ALA A 196 -3.54 21.11 -2.46
N SER A 197 -4.39 20.79 -3.42
CA SER A 197 -4.02 20.22 -4.71
C SER A 197 -4.37 21.18 -5.84
N TYR A 198 -3.40 21.45 -6.74
CA TYR A 198 -3.56 22.36 -7.85
C TYR A 198 -3.09 21.76 -9.18
N PRO A 199 -3.95 21.73 -10.22
CA PRO A 199 -3.58 21.30 -11.57
C PRO A 199 -2.89 22.46 -12.31
N PHE A 200 -1.57 22.49 -12.36
CA PHE A 200 -0.81 23.51 -13.09
C PHE A 200 -1.15 23.51 -14.59
N ASN A 201 -1.33 22.33 -15.14
CA ASN A 201 -1.83 22.11 -16.51
C ASN A 201 -2.47 20.70 -16.60
N SER A 202 -2.86 20.29 -17.82
CA SER A 202 -3.49 18.98 -18.06
C SER A 202 -2.58 17.78 -17.78
N LYS A 203 -1.29 17.99 -17.57
CA LYS A 203 -0.29 16.94 -17.33
C LYS A 203 0.33 17.00 -15.94
N PHE A 204 0.34 18.15 -15.29
CA PHE A 204 1.00 18.35 -14.00
C PHE A 204 0.03 18.77 -12.92
N THR A 205 0.02 18.01 -11.82
CA THR A 205 -0.68 18.37 -10.58
C THR A 205 0.32 18.36 -9.43
N GLY A 206 0.28 19.40 -8.59
CA GLY A 206 1.02 19.47 -7.35
C GLY A 206 0.08 19.45 -6.16
N THR A 207 0.46 18.75 -5.11
CA THR A 207 -0.28 18.69 -3.84
C THR A 207 0.68 18.96 -2.70
N LEU A 208 0.29 19.87 -1.81
CA LEU A 208 0.95 20.11 -0.53
C LEU A 208 0.05 19.56 0.58
N PHE A 209 0.64 18.98 1.61
CA PHE A 209 -0.13 18.44 2.72
C PHE A 209 0.59 18.59 4.06
N VAL A 210 -0.21 18.74 5.12
CA VAL A 210 0.22 18.75 6.52
C VAL A 210 -0.67 17.78 7.26
N VAL A 211 -0.05 16.82 7.94
CA VAL A 211 -0.74 15.68 8.58
C VAL A 211 -0.22 15.44 9.99
N ASN A 212 -1.00 14.75 10.81
CA ASN A 212 -0.66 14.46 12.19
C ASN A 212 0.63 13.65 12.35
N GLY A 213 0.92 12.76 11.40
CA GLY A 213 2.14 11.95 11.46
C GLY A 213 2.22 10.91 10.36
N TYR A 214 3.29 10.15 10.39
CA TYR A 214 3.60 9.16 9.36
C TYR A 214 2.60 7.99 9.35
N TRP A 215 2.29 7.44 10.51
CA TRP A 215 1.44 6.24 10.67
C TRP A 215 0.24 6.49 11.56
N HIS A 216 0.13 7.70 12.08
CA HIS A 216 -0.83 8.02 13.11
C HIS A 216 -1.96 8.86 12.52
N LEU A 217 -3.17 8.38 12.67
CA LEU A 217 -4.35 9.23 12.51
C LEU A 217 -4.41 10.25 13.66
N ALA A 218 -3.91 9.90 14.85
CA ALA A 218 -3.70 10.86 15.94
C ALA A 218 -2.26 11.37 15.96
N ASN A 219 -2.02 12.54 16.52
CA ASN A 219 -0.68 13.11 16.65
C ASN A 219 0.05 12.53 17.87
N ALA A 220 1.15 11.81 17.64
CA ALA A 220 1.90 11.13 18.70
C ALA A 220 2.87 12.03 19.46
N ASN A 221 3.28 13.18 18.92
CA ASN A 221 4.35 14.00 19.44
C ASN A 221 4.09 15.52 19.43
N GLY A 222 2.89 15.95 19.07
CA GLY A 222 2.52 17.36 19.02
C GLY A 222 3.08 18.14 17.82
N VAL A 223 3.88 17.52 16.96
CA VAL A 223 4.49 18.16 15.78
C VAL A 223 3.96 17.52 14.49
N PRO A 224 3.30 18.28 13.61
CA PRO A 224 2.78 17.75 12.36
C PRO A 224 3.89 17.37 11.40
N SER A 225 3.63 16.38 10.56
CA SER A 225 4.44 16.07 9.39
C SER A 225 3.92 16.81 8.18
N SER A 226 4.81 17.18 7.28
CA SER A 226 4.45 17.88 6.03
C SER A 226 5.05 17.17 4.83
N GLY A 227 4.43 17.38 3.69
CA GLY A 227 4.91 16.79 2.45
C GLY A 227 4.35 17.44 1.21
N PHE A 228 4.84 16.94 0.09
CA PHE A 228 4.31 17.32 -1.22
C PHE A 228 4.31 16.12 -2.16
N GLN A 229 3.40 16.16 -3.12
CA GLN A 229 3.38 15.23 -4.25
C GLN A 229 3.38 16.03 -5.55
N LEU A 230 4.17 15.58 -6.51
CA LEU A 230 4.07 15.97 -7.91
C LEU A 230 3.57 14.78 -8.73
N ALA A 231 2.48 14.96 -9.44
CA ALA A 231 1.95 13.97 -10.37
C ALA A 231 2.11 14.47 -11.81
N TYR A 232 2.74 13.67 -12.65
CA TYR A 232 2.95 13.95 -14.07
C TYR A 232 2.31 12.86 -14.92
N THR A 233 1.35 13.24 -15.76
CA THR A 233 0.59 12.37 -16.66
C THR A 233 0.84 12.81 -18.10
N PRO A 234 1.99 12.41 -18.71
CA PRO A 234 2.34 12.86 -20.07
C PRO A 234 1.35 12.40 -21.13
N THR A 235 0.74 11.24 -20.90
CA THR A 235 -0.29 10.64 -21.76
C THR A 235 -1.39 10.02 -20.91
N SER A 236 -2.54 9.68 -21.50
CA SER A 236 -3.63 8.96 -20.81
C SER A 236 -3.24 7.56 -20.28
N HIS A 237 -2.07 7.07 -20.68
CA HIS A 237 -1.59 5.71 -20.37
C HIS A 237 -0.40 5.68 -19.41
N MET A 238 0.13 6.85 -19.02
CA MET A 238 1.33 6.89 -18.19
C MET A 238 1.17 7.92 -17.07
N THR A 239 1.51 7.52 -15.86
CA THR A 239 1.54 8.39 -14.69
C THR A 239 2.86 8.21 -13.94
N LEU A 240 3.51 9.32 -13.59
CA LEU A 240 4.64 9.38 -12.69
C LEU A 240 4.23 10.20 -11.46
N LYS A 241 4.43 9.68 -10.27
CA LYS A 241 4.24 10.41 -9.01
C LYS A 241 5.53 10.41 -8.22
N GLN A 242 5.86 11.55 -7.65
CA GLN A 242 6.92 11.71 -6.68
C GLN A 242 6.35 12.34 -5.42
N THR A 243 6.46 11.66 -4.30
CA THR A 243 5.99 12.14 -3.00
C THR A 243 7.15 12.23 -2.02
N ILE A 244 7.19 13.31 -1.25
CA ILE A 244 8.09 13.48 -0.12
C ILE A 244 7.25 13.72 1.12
N LEU A 245 7.54 13.00 2.20
CA LEU A 245 6.97 13.24 3.53
C LEU A 245 8.11 13.44 4.53
N TYR A 246 8.00 14.48 5.35
CA TYR A 246 8.97 14.85 6.35
C TYR A 246 8.28 15.23 7.66
N GLY A 247 8.79 14.71 8.78
CA GLY A 247 8.32 15.07 10.11
C GLY A 247 8.82 14.09 11.18
N PRO A 248 8.70 14.45 12.45
CA PRO A 248 9.03 13.55 13.55
C PRO A 248 7.97 12.44 13.63
N HIS A 249 8.44 11.22 13.89
CA HIS A 249 7.54 10.05 14.00
C HIS A 249 7.52 9.44 15.41
N GLN A 250 8.56 9.67 16.21
CA GLN A 250 8.65 9.13 17.54
C GLN A 250 7.76 9.90 18.50
N ALA A 251 7.38 9.27 19.62
CA ALA A 251 6.51 9.86 20.63
C ALA A 251 7.11 11.10 21.33
N GLU A 252 8.41 11.32 21.19
CA GLU A 252 9.09 12.49 21.77
C GLU A 252 9.08 13.66 20.78
N THR A 253 8.81 14.84 21.30
CA THR A 253 8.61 16.06 20.51
C THR A 253 9.89 16.73 20.05
N SER A 254 10.96 16.00 19.80
CA SER A 254 12.20 16.58 19.32
C SER A 254 12.29 16.54 17.80
N LEU A 255 12.52 17.69 17.16
CA LEU A 255 12.82 17.76 15.73
C LEU A 255 14.13 17.06 15.36
N GLU A 256 14.91 16.62 16.34
CA GLU A 256 16.07 15.77 16.10
C GLU A 256 15.68 14.39 15.59
N PHE A 257 14.51 13.89 15.96
CA PHE A 257 14.01 12.54 15.63
C PHE A 257 13.09 12.56 14.44
N TRP A 258 13.46 13.28 13.40
CA TRP A 258 12.68 13.38 12.19
C TRP A 258 12.88 12.21 11.23
N ARG A 259 11.81 11.90 10.53
CA ARG A 259 11.74 10.90 9.45
C ARG A 259 11.57 11.62 8.12
N LEU A 260 12.29 11.15 7.12
CA LEU A 260 12.10 11.50 5.72
C LEU A 260 11.72 10.25 4.94
N LEU A 261 10.69 10.35 4.12
CA LEU A 261 10.34 9.33 3.13
C LEU A 261 10.24 9.99 1.75
N SER A 262 10.85 9.34 0.77
CA SER A 262 10.71 9.65 -0.66
C SER A 262 10.08 8.44 -1.34
N ASP A 263 8.99 8.65 -2.06
CA ASP A 263 8.25 7.62 -2.77
C ASP A 263 8.06 8.00 -4.24
N THR A 264 8.43 7.11 -5.14
CA THR A 264 8.33 7.27 -6.59
C THR A 264 7.49 6.16 -7.16
N ILE A 265 6.44 6.51 -7.89
CA ILE A 265 5.54 5.58 -8.55
C ILE A 265 5.53 5.89 -10.05
N LEU A 266 5.81 4.90 -10.87
CA LEU A 266 5.63 4.94 -12.32
C LEU A 266 4.59 3.90 -12.72
N GLU A 267 3.49 4.32 -13.33
CA GLU A 267 2.45 3.43 -13.83
C GLU A 267 2.27 3.60 -15.34
N ARG A 268 2.16 2.48 -16.04
CA ARG A 268 1.78 2.43 -17.45
C ARG A 268 0.58 1.49 -17.63
N LYS A 269 -0.48 2.02 -18.22
CA LYS A 269 -1.68 1.27 -18.61
C LYS A 269 -1.70 1.14 -20.12
N ALA A 270 -1.76 -0.08 -20.62
CA ALA A 270 -1.87 -0.37 -22.04
C ALA A 270 -2.92 -1.46 -22.23
N ASP A 271 -4.05 -1.12 -22.85
CA ASP A 271 -5.18 -2.00 -23.17
C ASP A 271 -5.58 -2.94 -21.99
N ARG A 272 -5.00 -4.13 -21.98
CA ARG A 272 -5.27 -5.19 -20.99
C ARG A 272 -4.16 -5.35 -19.96
N VAL A 273 -3.06 -4.61 -20.09
CA VAL A 273 -1.90 -4.77 -19.21
C VAL A 273 -1.65 -3.46 -18.48
N THR A 274 -1.54 -3.55 -17.15
CA THR A 274 -1.05 -2.48 -16.30
C THR A 274 0.26 -2.92 -15.68
N ILE A 275 1.28 -2.10 -15.81
CA ILE A 275 2.57 -2.29 -15.15
C ILE A 275 2.80 -1.07 -14.27
N ALA A 276 3.13 -1.31 -13.01
CA ALA A 276 3.58 -0.24 -12.14
C ALA A 276 4.96 -0.58 -11.57
N PHE A 277 5.72 0.44 -11.30
CA PHE A 277 6.96 0.35 -10.54
C PHE A 277 6.86 1.33 -9.40
N GLU A 278 7.11 0.85 -8.19
CA GLU A 278 7.23 1.68 -7.00
C GLU A 278 8.62 1.52 -6.41
N TYR A 279 9.17 2.63 -5.97
CA TYR A 279 10.40 2.67 -5.19
C TYR A 279 10.28 3.71 -4.09
N HIS A 280 10.45 3.28 -2.84
CA HIS A 280 10.58 4.23 -1.76
C HIS A 280 11.86 4.02 -0.94
N VAL A 281 12.35 5.10 -0.39
CA VAL A 281 13.45 5.14 0.56
C VAL A 281 13.06 6.00 1.75
N GLY A 282 13.27 5.46 2.94
CA GLY A 282 13.02 6.16 4.18
C GLY A 282 14.25 6.18 5.08
N THR A 283 14.40 7.26 5.82
CA THR A 283 15.46 7.43 6.83
C THR A 283 14.90 8.15 8.05
N GLU A 284 15.41 7.78 9.23
CA GLU A 284 15.00 8.36 10.50
C GLU A 284 16.19 8.46 11.46
N LYS A 285 16.27 9.56 12.21
CA LYS A 285 17.17 9.70 13.35
C LYS A 285 16.49 9.08 14.57
N VAL A 286 17.20 8.24 15.33
CA VAL A 286 16.70 7.63 16.57
C VAL A 286 17.64 7.91 17.72
N ALA A 287 17.08 8.20 18.90
CA ALA A 287 17.84 8.66 20.07
C ALA A 287 18.76 7.60 20.67
N SER A 288 18.35 6.34 20.62
CA SER A 288 18.99 5.25 21.40
C SER A 288 19.97 4.40 20.61
N SER A 289 20.33 4.77 19.39
CA SER A 289 21.17 3.96 18.50
C SER A 289 22.60 4.48 18.41
N THR A 290 23.58 3.59 18.50
CA THR A 290 24.97 3.87 18.13
C THR A 290 25.11 4.27 16.66
N ASN A 291 24.11 3.94 15.83
CA ASN A 291 23.95 4.43 14.46
C ASN A 291 22.79 5.44 14.43
N PRO A 292 23.06 6.74 14.49
CA PRO A 292 22.04 7.77 14.68
C PRO A 292 21.05 7.90 13.52
N ARG A 293 21.28 7.18 12.40
CA ARG A 293 20.42 7.21 11.23
C ARG A 293 20.07 5.82 10.75
N THR A 294 18.78 5.51 10.79
CA THR A 294 18.22 4.29 10.20
C THR A 294 17.91 4.50 8.72
N LEU A 295 17.91 3.43 7.95
CA LEU A 295 17.63 3.45 6.51
C LEU A 295 16.84 2.20 6.13
N TRP A 296 15.77 2.38 5.34
CA TRP A 296 15.06 1.29 4.67
C TRP A 296 14.74 1.65 3.24
N MET A 297 14.62 0.64 2.40
CA MET A 297 14.28 0.78 0.99
C MET A 297 13.30 -0.31 0.58
N PHE A 298 12.44 0.03 -0.36
CA PHE A 298 11.48 -0.89 -0.94
C PHE A 298 11.35 -0.67 -2.44
N SER A 299 11.13 -1.75 -3.18
CA SER A 299 10.62 -1.65 -4.53
C SER A 299 9.72 -2.82 -4.87
N GLN A 300 8.73 -2.57 -5.74
CA GLN A 300 7.85 -3.57 -6.33
C GLN A 300 7.61 -3.29 -7.81
N LEU A 301 7.25 -4.35 -8.53
CA LEU A 301 6.89 -4.28 -9.95
C LEU A 301 5.63 -5.13 -10.21
N PRO A 302 4.41 -4.69 -9.84
CA PRO A 302 3.20 -5.39 -10.22
C PRO A 302 2.97 -5.31 -11.73
N VAL A 303 2.72 -6.48 -12.33
CA VAL A 303 2.30 -6.66 -13.70
C VAL A 303 0.93 -7.32 -13.68
N HIS A 304 -0.09 -6.57 -14.02
CA HIS A 304 -1.49 -7.00 -14.05
C HIS A 304 -1.95 -7.19 -15.49
N TRP A 305 -2.54 -8.34 -15.80
CA TRP A 305 -3.11 -8.66 -17.09
C TRP A 305 -4.60 -8.98 -16.97
N ALA A 306 -5.46 -8.11 -17.50
CA ALA A 306 -6.89 -8.33 -17.68
C ALA A 306 -7.12 -9.27 -18.87
N ILE A 307 -7.11 -10.59 -18.62
CA ILE A 307 -7.29 -11.63 -19.66
C ILE A 307 -8.67 -11.48 -20.31
N SER A 308 -9.68 -11.22 -19.47
CA SER A 308 -11.05 -10.94 -19.91
C SER A 308 -11.71 -9.90 -19.00
N ARG A 309 -12.99 -9.56 -19.24
CA ARG A 309 -13.75 -8.67 -18.33
C ARG A 309 -13.96 -9.26 -16.93
N ARG A 310 -13.82 -10.56 -16.77
CA ARG A 310 -14.06 -11.26 -15.49
C ARG A 310 -12.81 -11.89 -14.90
N PHE A 311 -11.81 -12.17 -15.70
CA PHE A 311 -10.63 -12.92 -15.29
C PHE A 311 -9.36 -12.11 -15.50
N SER A 312 -8.54 -12.00 -14.46
CA SER A 312 -7.24 -11.36 -14.50
C SER A 312 -6.17 -12.16 -13.80
N PHE A 313 -4.93 -11.86 -14.14
CA PHE A 313 -3.72 -12.46 -13.61
C PHE A 313 -2.74 -11.36 -13.21
N THR A 314 -2.11 -11.49 -12.07
CA THR A 314 -1.11 -10.52 -11.59
C THR A 314 0.11 -11.24 -11.06
N VAL A 315 1.29 -10.71 -11.38
CA VAL A 315 2.56 -11.10 -10.75
C VAL A 315 3.19 -9.85 -10.16
N ARG A 316 3.67 -9.93 -8.91
CA ARG A 316 4.29 -8.82 -8.19
C ARG A 316 5.56 -9.29 -7.49
N PRO A 317 6.74 -9.19 -8.12
CA PRO A 317 8.01 -9.27 -7.41
C PRO A 317 8.25 -8.01 -6.58
N GLU A 318 8.86 -8.19 -5.41
CA GLU A 318 9.18 -7.10 -4.49
C GLU A 318 10.47 -7.37 -3.70
N VAL A 319 11.12 -6.29 -3.27
CA VAL A 319 12.28 -6.34 -2.37
C VAL A 319 12.11 -5.26 -1.31
N PHE A 320 12.29 -5.65 -0.05
CA PHE A 320 12.29 -4.75 1.10
C PHE A 320 13.61 -4.92 1.87
N TRP A 321 14.34 -3.83 2.10
CA TRP A 321 15.55 -3.81 2.87
C TRP A 321 15.41 -2.89 4.08
N ASP A 322 15.44 -3.47 5.25
CA ASP A 322 15.46 -2.76 6.54
C ASP A 322 16.84 -2.89 7.15
N ARG A 323 17.71 -1.92 6.87
CA ARG A 323 19.12 -1.98 7.28
C ARG A 323 19.30 -2.10 8.80
N ASN A 324 18.44 -1.45 9.55
CA ASN A 324 18.60 -1.28 10.99
C ASN A 324 17.42 -1.89 11.79
N GLY A 325 16.50 -2.59 11.16
CA GLY A 325 15.33 -3.14 11.84
C GLY A 325 14.32 -2.08 12.31
N ARG A 326 14.29 -0.93 11.66
CA ARG A 326 13.45 0.20 12.11
C ARG A 326 11.97 0.00 11.78
N THR A 327 11.69 -0.70 10.72
CA THR A 327 10.32 -0.92 10.23
C THR A 327 9.82 -2.32 10.56
N THR A 328 10.56 -3.35 10.19
CA THR A 328 10.20 -4.75 10.42
C THR A 328 10.53 -5.25 11.83
N GLY A 329 11.27 -4.48 12.62
CA GLY A 329 11.81 -4.87 13.92
C GLY A 329 13.17 -5.60 13.84
N PHE A 330 13.63 -5.97 12.63
CA PHE A 330 14.83 -6.78 12.43
C PHE A 330 15.62 -6.29 11.23
N SER A 331 16.97 -6.24 11.38
CA SER A 331 17.85 -5.95 10.25
C SER A 331 17.78 -7.09 9.24
N GLN A 332 17.12 -6.86 8.11
CA GLN A 332 16.87 -7.91 7.11
C GLN A 332 16.64 -7.35 5.70
N THR A 333 16.80 -8.23 4.73
CA THR A 333 16.32 -8.04 3.36
C THR A 333 15.27 -9.12 3.08
N VAL A 334 14.08 -8.71 2.76
CA VAL A 334 13.00 -9.62 2.32
C VAL A 334 12.83 -9.47 0.81
N LYS A 335 12.84 -10.61 0.11
CA LYS A 335 12.44 -10.71 -1.29
C LYS A 335 11.15 -11.51 -1.34
N ALA A 336 10.16 -11.02 -2.08
CA ALA A 336 8.92 -11.75 -2.23
C ALA A 336 8.45 -11.75 -3.67
N ASN A 337 7.64 -12.75 -4.00
CA ASN A 337 6.89 -12.80 -5.25
C ASN A 337 5.46 -13.24 -4.96
N THR A 338 4.52 -12.44 -5.42
CA THR A 338 3.08 -12.70 -5.29
C THR A 338 2.49 -12.95 -6.65
N THR A 339 1.69 -14.01 -6.78
CA THR A 339 0.97 -14.37 -8.02
C THR A 339 -0.50 -14.55 -7.69
N THR A 340 -1.36 -13.77 -8.34
CA THR A 340 -2.81 -13.71 -8.05
C THR A 340 -3.62 -14.03 -9.29
N LEU A 341 -4.58 -14.94 -9.17
CA LEU A 341 -5.69 -15.14 -10.11
C LEU A 341 -6.91 -14.47 -9.52
N GLU A 342 -7.58 -13.63 -10.30
CA GLU A 342 -8.83 -12.98 -9.91
C GLU A 342 -9.97 -13.39 -10.87
N TYR A 343 -11.12 -13.74 -10.29
CA TYR A 343 -12.36 -13.92 -11.03
C TYR A 343 -13.45 -13.02 -10.45
N ARG A 344 -14.04 -12.17 -11.30
CA ARG A 344 -15.06 -11.19 -10.93
C ARG A 344 -16.43 -11.62 -11.44
N ILE A 345 -17.39 -11.69 -10.54
CA ILE A 345 -18.80 -12.02 -10.81
C ILE A 345 -19.62 -10.74 -10.61
N PRO A 346 -19.97 -10.01 -11.68
CA PRO A 346 -20.81 -8.83 -11.57
C PRO A 346 -22.27 -9.23 -11.37
N TYR A 347 -22.98 -8.51 -10.49
CA TYR A 347 -24.41 -8.65 -10.28
C TYR A 347 -25.04 -7.28 -9.99
N ARG A 348 -25.73 -6.69 -10.99
CA ARG A 348 -26.33 -5.35 -10.88
C ARG A 348 -25.32 -4.29 -10.40
N GLN A 349 -25.56 -3.70 -9.21
CA GLN A 349 -24.71 -2.73 -8.57
C GLN A 349 -23.68 -3.37 -7.62
N ALA A 350 -23.64 -4.69 -7.54
CA ALA A 350 -22.75 -5.46 -6.70
C ALA A 350 -21.77 -6.29 -7.53
N SER A 351 -20.70 -6.75 -6.94
CA SER A 351 -19.84 -7.79 -7.50
C SER A 351 -19.21 -8.64 -6.40
N ALA A 352 -19.00 -9.92 -6.72
CA ALA A 352 -18.11 -10.76 -5.94
C ALA A 352 -16.78 -10.87 -6.68
N ILE A 353 -15.68 -10.67 -5.96
CA ILE A 353 -14.32 -10.83 -6.43
C ILE A 353 -13.74 -12.04 -5.70
N LEU A 354 -13.40 -13.07 -6.46
CA LEU A 354 -12.75 -14.26 -5.95
C LEU A 354 -11.27 -14.17 -6.30
N ARG A 355 -10.39 -14.37 -5.32
CA ARG A 355 -8.93 -14.40 -5.54
C ARG A 355 -8.33 -15.69 -5.01
N LEU A 356 -7.47 -16.27 -5.83
CA LEU A 356 -6.51 -17.29 -5.43
C LEU A 356 -5.13 -16.68 -5.59
N GLU A 357 -4.38 -16.63 -4.52
CA GLU A 357 -3.06 -15.99 -4.49
C GLU A 357 -2.03 -16.90 -3.87
N HIS A 358 -0.89 -17.01 -4.53
CA HIS A 358 0.30 -17.68 -4.01
C HIS A 358 1.40 -16.65 -3.78
N ARG A 359 2.01 -16.68 -2.59
CA ARG A 359 3.09 -15.78 -2.20
C ARG A 359 4.27 -16.56 -1.64
N ILE A 360 5.47 -16.18 -2.05
CA ILE A 360 6.73 -16.69 -1.51
C ILE A 360 7.53 -15.52 -0.98
N ASP A 361 8.02 -15.63 0.25
CA ASP A 361 8.93 -14.66 0.86
C ASP A 361 10.26 -15.36 1.23
N ASP A 362 11.41 -14.68 1.01
CA ASP A 362 12.77 -15.07 1.43
C ASP A 362 13.36 -13.93 2.25
N SER A 363 13.70 -14.20 3.50
CA SER A 363 14.31 -13.22 4.42
C SER A 363 15.75 -13.57 4.68
N ARG A 364 16.62 -12.55 4.64
CA ARG A 364 18.06 -12.65 4.96
C ARG A 364 18.44 -11.53 5.91
N GLY A 365 19.06 -11.90 7.00
CA GLY A 365 19.55 -10.97 8.01
C GLY A 365 19.54 -11.56 9.41
N PRO A 366 20.29 -10.98 10.36
CA PRO A 366 20.29 -11.46 11.73
C PRO A 366 18.92 -11.26 12.37
N ASN A 367 18.37 -12.34 12.94
CA ASN A 367 17.02 -12.41 13.54
C ASN A 367 15.86 -12.14 12.57
N GLY A 368 16.12 -12.07 11.26
CA GLY A 368 15.08 -12.09 10.24
C GLY A 368 14.38 -13.44 10.16
N GLY A 369 13.48 -13.59 9.16
CA GLY A 369 12.73 -14.83 8.93
C GLY A 369 11.28 -14.75 9.39
N PHE A 370 10.58 -15.85 9.24
CA PHE A 370 9.14 -16.01 9.41
C PHE A 370 8.86 -17.03 10.50
N PHE A 371 7.77 -16.87 11.22
CA PHE A 371 7.37 -17.83 12.25
C PHE A 371 7.11 -19.22 11.63
N ASN A 372 7.40 -20.27 12.41
CA ASN A 372 7.11 -21.65 12.06
C ASN A 372 6.55 -22.42 13.27
N ASP A 373 6.29 -23.72 13.11
CA ASP A 373 5.80 -24.64 14.13
C ASP A 373 6.85 -25.00 15.19
N GLY A 374 8.12 -24.75 14.93
CA GLY A 374 9.22 -25.06 15.83
C GLY A 374 9.30 -24.12 17.03
N ALA A 375 9.96 -24.58 18.08
CA ALA A 375 10.37 -23.77 19.22
C ALA A 375 11.88 -23.49 19.14
N ALA A 376 12.25 -22.21 19.05
CA ALA A 376 13.67 -21.83 19.09
C ALA A 376 14.29 -22.02 20.49
N SER A 377 13.47 -21.89 21.54
CA SER A 377 13.76 -22.17 22.94
C SER A 377 12.44 -22.19 23.73
N PRO A 378 12.38 -22.64 25.00
CA PRO A 378 11.16 -22.57 25.79
C PRO A 378 10.53 -21.17 25.78
N GLY A 379 9.30 -21.08 25.23
CA GLY A 379 8.56 -19.83 25.09
C GLY A 379 8.92 -18.96 23.88
N MET A 380 9.83 -19.38 23.00
CA MET A 380 10.17 -18.67 21.76
C MET A 380 9.77 -19.50 20.53
N ILE A 381 9.01 -18.86 19.63
CA ILE A 381 8.58 -19.47 18.37
C ILE A 381 9.78 -19.55 17.40
N GLY A 382 9.89 -20.69 16.71
CA GLY A 382 10.92 -20.92 15.70
C GLY A 382 10.79 -20.02 14.49
N LEU A 383 11.89 -19.84 13.76
CA LEU A 383 11.94 -19.03 12.56
C LEU A 383 12.46 -19.82 11.37
N SER A 384 11.83 -19.64 10.23
CA SER A 384 12.27 -20.11 8.92
C SER A 384 12.76 -18.91 8.07
N PRO A 385 13.81 -19.06 7.27
CA PRO A 385 14.23 -17.99 6.36
C PRO A 385 13.26 -17.79 5.18
N THR A 386 12.42 -18.75 4.92
CA THR A 386 11.46 -18.72 3.81
C THR A 386 10.05 -19.00 4.30
N GLN A 387 9.07 -18.50 3.57
CA GLN A 387 7.65 -18.69 3.81
C GLN A 387 6.93 -18.87 2.49
N ASN A 388 5.97 -19.79 2.45
CA ASN A 388 5.03 -19.95 1.36
C ASN A 388 3.62 -19.76 1.90
N LEU A 389 2.84 -18.95 1.18
CA LEU A 389 1.45 -18.62 1.54
C LEU A 389 0.53 -18.93 0.36
N LEU A 390 -0.66 -19.43 0.67
CA LEU A 390 -1.76 -19.59 -0.28
C LEU A 390 -3.00 -18.90 0.30
N ALA A 391 -3.47 -17.85 -0.37
CA ALA A 391 -4.68 -17.15 0.03
C ALA A 391 -5.86 -17.51 -0.87
N PHE A 392 -7.01 -17.72 -0.24
CA PHE A 392 -8.31 -17.72 -0.90
C PHE A 392 -9.15 -16.59 -0.31
N ALA A 393 -9.54 -15.63 -1.15
CA ALA A 393 -10.29 -14.47 -0.72
C ALA A 393 -11.60 -14.30 -1.52
N VAL A 394 -12.63 -13.87 -0.81
CA VAL A 394 -13.92 -13.46 -1.35
C VAL A 394 -14.20 -12.03 -0.91
N ILE A 395 -14.28 -11.13 -1.88
CA ILE A 395 -14.57 -9.72 -1.61
C ILE A 395 -15.92 -9.38 -2.26
N LEU A 396 -16.91 -9.10 -1.44
CA LEU A 396 -18.22 -8.65 -1.89
C LEU A 396 -18.23 -7.13 -1.92
N THR A 397 -18.61 -6.54 -3.04
CA THR A 397 -18.68 -5.08 -3.20
C THR A 397 -20.05 -4.65 -3.70
N PHE A 398 -20.51 -3.49 -3.27
CA PHE A 398 -21.63 -2.80 -3.92
C PHE A 398 -21.32 -1.30 -4.03
N ASP A 399 -21.77 -0.68 -5.11
CA ASP A 399 -21.62 0.75 -5.38
C ASP A 399 -22.84 1.26 -6.16
N SER A 400 -23.40 2.36 -5.70
CA SER A 400 -24.56 2.98 -6.30
C SER A 400 -24.40 4.49 -6.38
N LYS A 401 -25.05 5.11 -7.34
CA LYS A 401 -25.04 6.55 -7.56
C LYS A 401 -26.47 7.08 -7.53
N PHE A 402 -26.64 8.23 -6.91
CA PHE A 402 -27.90 8.97 -6.98
C PHE A 402 -27.64 10.45 -7.24
N HIS A 403 -28.58 11.10 -7.87
CA HIS A 403 -28.52 12.50 -8.24
C HIS A 403 -29.62 13.25 -7.51
N PHE A 404 -29.27 14.39 -6.95
CA PHE A 404 -30.25 15.39 -6.51
C PHE A 404 -30.41 16.49 -7.55
#